data_3fa9102db1a8c377581bcf2e956e6443
#
_entry.id   3fa9102db1a8c377581bcf2e956e6443
#
_cell.length_a   1.000
_cell.length_b   1.000
_cell.length_c   1.000
_cell.angle_alpha   90.00
_cell.angle_beta   90.00
_cell.angle_gamma   90.00
#
_symmetry.space_group_name_H-M   'P 1'
#
loop_
_entity.id
_entity.type
_entity.pdbx_description
1 polymer ?
#
loop_
_entity_poly.entity_id
_entity_poly.type
_entity_poly.pdbx_seq_one_letter_code
_entity_poly.pdbx_strand_id
1 'polypeptide(L)'
;MNEDPIHSGFELTAEQQAIASDERVGFRLGDKGTHTSRTIMLDELSVLLRVTSPEAKRAEYRALIVEDNCLGKRTVATRRLSDQRLSELYALDVGVLLFRVMRQLWQADERGRPLLALLLAMARDPLLRLTAPPIVRLRSGQELGRQALTDALSRAVGSRLNESTLDKVVRNAASSWTQSGHLKGRGRKVRQSVTPTAATTAFALLLGYLAGARGAALFETLCAQVLDAPAGELMHLAMDARRLGFLNMSQAGGVIDVAFSRLLAPGERR
;
A
#
# COMPACT_ATOMS: atom_id res chain seq x y z
N MET A 1 8.58 31.30 -7.20
CA MET A 1 8.21 30.40 -6.07
C MET A 1 7.46 29.28 -6.73
N ASN A 2 8.17 28.24 -7.14
CA ASN A 2 7.55 27.08 -7.78
C ASN A 2 6.97 26.19 -6.66
N GLU A 3 5.67 26.11 -6.57
CA GLU A 3 4.99 25.10 -5.77
C GLU A 3 5.38 23.72 -6.32
N ASP A 4 5.98 22.91 -5.48
CA ASP A 4 6.45 21.55 -5.79
C ASP A 4 5.22 20.68 -6.14
N PRO A 5 5.07 20.13 -7.35
CA PRO A 5 3.85 19.40 -7.78
C PRO A 5 3.61 18.07 -7.05
N ILE A 6 4.45 17.74 -6.05
CA ILE A 6 4.40 16.45 -5.34
C ILE A 6 3.56 16.51 -4.05
N HIS A 7 3.07 17.69 -3.65
CA HIS A 7 2.10 17.79 -2.53
C HIS A 7 0.69 17.29 -2.91
N SER A 8 0.38 17.18 -4.22
CA SER A 8 -0.96 16.83 -4.71
C SER A 8 -1.33 15.34 -4.68
N GLY A 9 -0.41 14.45 -4.31
CA GLY A 9 -0.62 12.99 -4.47
C GLY A 9 -1.72 12.37 -3.59
N PHE A 10 -2.26 13.09 -2.61
CA PHE A 10 -3.39 12.67 -1.76
C PHE A 10 -4.18 13.87 -1.19
N GLU A 11 -4.13 15.05 -1.79
CA GLU A 11 -5.12 16.09 -1.53
C GLU A 11 -6.43 15.67 -2.22
N LEU A 12 -7.28 15.01 -1.47
CA LEU A 12 -8.57 14.54 -1.93
C LEU A 12 -9.57 15.70 -1.90
N THR A 13 -10.35 15.86 -2.96
CA THR A 13 -11.54 16.73 -2.94
C THR A 13 -12.54 16.23 -1.89
N ALA A 14 -13.55 17.04 -1.53
CA ALA A 14 -14.57 16.64 -0.55
C ALA A 14 -15.27 15.32 -0.94
N GLU A 15 -15.55 15.11 -2.23
CA GLU A 15 -16.16 13.89 -2.75
C GLU A 15 -15.18 12.70 -2.65
N GLN A 16 -13.94 12.90 -2.99
CA GLN A 16 -12.88 11.89 -2.85
C GLN A 16 -12.62 11.53 -1.38
N GLN A 17 -12.71 12.52 -0.48
CA GLN A 17 -12.63 12.28 0.97
C GLN A 17 -13.81 11.46 1.46
N ALA A 18 -15.01 11.68 0.94
CA ALA A 18 -16.19 10.89 1.28
C ALA A 18 -16.03 9.42 0.83
N ILE A 19 -15.50 9.17 -0.36
CA ILE A 19 -15.21 7.81 -0.86
C ILE A 19 -14.12 7.14 0.00
N ALA A 20 -13.05 7.87 0.26
CA ALA A 20 -11.93 7.35 1.05
C ALA A 20 -12.27 7.18 2.54
N SER A 21 -13.31 7.86 3.04
CA SER A 21 -13.82 7.72 4.42
C SER A 21 -14.83 6.58 4.56
N ASP A 22 -15.30 5.97 3.47
CA ASP A 22 -16.17 4.79 3.55
C ASP A 22 -15.35 3.60 4.05
N GLU A 23 -15.63 3.13 5.26
CA GLU A 23 -14.93 2.02 5.90
C GLU A 23 -14.96 0.74 5.05
N ARG A 24 -16.00 0.56 4.22
CA ARG A 24 -16.14 -0.58 3.31
C ARG A 24 -15.13 -0.53 2.16
N VAL A 25 -14.67 0.65 1.76
CA VAL A 25 -13.58 0.79 0.79
C VAL A 25 -12.26 0.39 1.43
N GLY A 26 -11.95 0.91 2.62
CA GLY A 26 -10.84 0.47 3.43
C GLY A 26 -9.62 1.36 3.46
N PHE A 27 -9.66 2.58 2.92
CA PHE A 27 -8.62 3.57 3.19
C PHE A 27 -8.64 3.97 4.66
N ARG A 28 -7.48 4.37 5.17
CA ARG A 28 -7.39 5.04 6.47
C ARG A 28 -6.73 6.41 6.26
N LEU A 29 -7.56 7.41 6.45
CA LEU A 29 -7.14 8.81 6.45
C LEU A 29 -6.87 9.25 7.89
N GLY A 30 -6.15 10.36 8.05
CA GLY A 30 -5.81 10.91 9.35
C GLY A 30 -4.34 10.67 9.70
N ASP A 31 -4.03 10.62 10.99
CA ASP A 31 -2.69 10.83 11.49
C ASP A 31 -2.12 9.68 12.34
N LYS A 32 -2.93 8.66 12.60
CA LYS A 32 -2.54 7.48 13.38
C LYS A 32 -2.10 6.36 12.45
N GLY A 33 -0.92 5.79 12.70
CA GLY A 33 -0.39 4.68 11.91
C GLY A 33 0.24 3.59 12.75
N THR A 34 0.24 2.38 12.22
CA THR A 34 0.82 1.18 12.82
C THR A 34 2.35 1.28 12.91
N HIS A 35 2.95 2.11 12.07
CA HIS A 35 4.41 2.31 12.02
C HIS A 35 4.99 2.94 13.29
N THR A 36 4.18 3.43 14.22
CA THR A 36 4.64 3.75 15.58
C THR A 36 5.16 2.54 16.34
N SER A 37 4.79 1.31 15.93
CA SER A 37 5.14 0.08 16.66
C SER A 37 5.54 -1.10 15.79
N ARG A 38 5.20 -1.14 14.51
CA ARG A 38 5.43 -2.27 13.59
C ARG A 38 5.82 -1.77 12.19
N THR A 39 6.40 -2.67 11.42
CA THR A 39 6.62 -2.57 9.96
C THR A 39 5.35 -2.98 9.21
N ILE A 40 5.43 -3.17 7.87
CA ILE A 40 4.35 -3.78 7.08
C ILE A 40 4.12 -5.27 7.43
N MET A 41 4.93 -5.89 8.28
CA MET A 41 4.74 -7.27 8.75
C MET A 41 4.54 -8.28 7.60
N LEU A 42 5.36 -8.17 6.55
CA LEU A 42 5.18 -8.96 5.30
C LEU A 42 5.26 -10.46 5.54
N ASP A 43 6.17 -10.92 6.40
CA ASP A 43 6.33 -12.35 6.71
C ASP A 43 5.10 -12.90 7.44
N GLU A 44 4.59 -12.16 8.44
CA GLU A 44 3.38 -12.52 9.16
C GLU A 44 2.16 -12.54 8.24
N LEU A 45 2.02 -11.54 7.36
CA LEU A 45 0.96 -11.52 6.36
C LEU A 45 1.06 -12.74 5.43
N SER A 46 2.26 -13.06 4.95
CA SER A 46 2.49 -14.17 4.03
C SER A 46 2.16 -15.53 4.67
N VAL A 47 2.54 -15.73 5.94
CA VAL A 47 2.17 -16.93 6.69
C VAL A 47 0.66 -17.01 6.83
N LEU A 48 0.03 -15.94 7.27
CA LEU A 48 -1.43 -15.88 7.51
C LEU A 48 -2.23 -16.16 6.23
N LEU A 49 -1.90 -15.48 5.12
CA LEU A 49 -2.61 -15.64 3.86
C LEU A 49 -2.39 -17.00 3.17
N ARG A 50 -1.37 -17.75 3.57
CA ARG A 50 -1.13 -19.11 3.09
C ARG A 50 -2.04 -20.13 3.74
N VAL A 51 -2.38 -19.93 5.01
CA VAL A 51 -3.18 -20.88 5.81
C VAL A 51 -4.67 -20.53 5.87
N THR A 52 -5.07 -19.36 5.33
CA THR A 52 -6.47 -18.91 5.30
C THR A 52 -7.13 -19.14 3.95
N SER A 53 -8.43 -19.49 3.97
CA SER A 53 -9.27 -19.45 2.78
C SER A 53 -9.35 -18.02 2.20
N PRO A 54 -9.48 -17.88 0.86
CA PRO A 54 -9.71 -16.59 0.22
C PRO A 54 -10.95 -15.86 0.71
N GLU A 55 -11.98 -16.62 1.10
CA GLU A 55 -13.28 -16.14 1.54
C GLU A 55 -13.35 -15.93 3.06
N ALA A 56 -12.25 -16.18 3.78
CA ALA A 56 -12.18 -16.09 5.23
C ALA A 56 -12.64 -14.70 5.73
N LYS A 57 -13.48 -14.71 6.75
CA LYS A 57 -13.98 -13.52 7.41
C LYS A 57 -13.04 -13.09 8.53
N ARG A 58 -13.20 -11.88 9.01
CA ARG A 58 -12.38 -11.29 10.09
C ARG A 58 -12.22 -12.20 11.31
N ALA A 59 -13.28 -12.89 11.71
CA ALA A 59 -13.26 -13.80 12.87
C ALA A 59 -12.31 -14.98 12.68
N GLU A 60 -12.24 -15.53 11.47
CA GLU A 60 -11.35 -16.67 11.14
C GLU A 60 -9.88 -16.25 11.16
N TYR A 61 -9.54 -15.09 10.61
CA TYR A 61 -8.19 -14.53 10.72
C TYR A 61 -7.77 -14.35 12.18
N ARG A 62 -8.69 -13.82 13.01
CA ARG A 62 -8.44 -13.65 14.43
C ARG A 62 -8.20 -14.99 15.14
N ALA A 63 -9.04 -16.00 14.90
CA ALA A 63 -8.90 -17.33 15.51
C ALA A 63 -7.54 -17.95 15.16
N LEU A 64 -7.15 -17.95 13.88
CA LEU A 64 -5.86 -18.46 13.43
C LEU A 64 -4.67 -17.76 14.11
N ILE A 65 -4.72 -16.44 14.28
CA ILE A 65 -3.63 -15.69 14.90
C ILE A 65 -3.60 -15.89 16.41
N VAL A 66 -4.76 -15.76 17.10
CA VAL A 66 -4.81 -15.68 18.57
C VAL A 66 -4.92 -17.06 19.20
N GLU A 67 -5.78 -17.93 18.68
CA GLU A 67 -6.10 -19.24 19.24
C GLU A 67 -5.12 -20.30 18.71
N ASP A 68 -5.04 -20.45 17.40
CA ASP A 68 -4.18 -21.47 16.75
C ASP A 68 -2.71 -21.06 16.67
N ASN A 69 -2.40 -19.77 16.93
CA ASN A 69 -1.03 -19.24 16.92
C ASN A 69 -0.26 -19.53 15.62
N CYS A 70 -0.90 -19.40 14.48
CA CYS A 70 -0.27 -19.66 13.17
C CYS A 70 1.00 -18.84 12.92
N LEU A 71 1.18 -17.72 13.64
CA LEU A 71 2.36 -16.85 13.56
C LEU A 71 3.48 -17.25 14.55
N GLY A 72 3.32 -18.29 15.34
CA GLY A 72 4.34 -18.78 16.28
C GLY A 72 4.73 -17.79 17.39
N LYS A 73 3.82 -16.89 17.81
CA LYS A 73 4.12 -15.90 18.84
C LYS A 73 4.06 -16.53 20.25
N ARG A 74 5.02 -16.18 21.11
CA ARG A 74 5.22 -16.84 22.41
C ARG A 74 4.07 -16.62 23.40
N THR A 75 3.46 -15.42 23.42
CA THR A 75 2.43 -15.06 24.41
C THR A 75 1.12 -14.67 23.74
N VAL A 76 0.01 -14.92 24.43
CA VAL A 76 -1.33 -14.50 23.99
C VAL A 76 -1.40 -12.97 23.77
N ALA A 77 -0.75 -12.19 24.63
CA ALA A 77 -0.67 -10.73 24.47
C ALA A 77 -0.01 -10.34 23.13
N THR A 78 1.09 -11.00 22.76
CA THR A 78 1.76 -10.75 21.47
C THR A 78 0.91 -11.22 20.30
N ARG A 79 0.17 -12.33 20.43
CA ARG A 79 -0.76 -12.80 19.37
C ARG A 79 -1.88 -11.77 19.14
N ARG A 80 -2.51 -11.29 20.21
CA ARG A 80 -3.56 -10.24 20.13
C ARG A 80 -3.02 -8.94 19.52
N LEU A 81 -1.81 -8.53 19.91
CA LEU A 81 -1.18 -7.35 19.33
C LEU A 81 -0.86 -7.54 17.85
N SER A 82 -0.41 -8.73 17.43
CA SER A 82 -0.16 -9.04 16.03
C SER A 82 -1.45 -9.03 15.22
N ASP A 83 -2.54 -9.60 15.73
CA ASP A 83 -3.87 -9.54 15.13
C ASP A 83 -4.32 -8.10 14.92
N GLN A 84 -4.22 -7.28 15.98
CA GLN A 84 -4.58 -5.86 15.90
C GLN A 84 -3.78 -5.13 14.81
N ARG A 85 -2.45 -5.27 14.80
CA ARG A 85 -1.58 -4.53 13.87
C ARG A 85 -1.74 -5.00 12.42
N LEU A 86 -1.89 -6.29 12.18
CA LEU A 86 -2.20 -6.81 10.84
C LEU A 86 -3.59 -6.33 10.36
N SER A 87 -4.58 -6.29 11.25
CA SER A 87 -5.90 -5.75 10.92
C SER A 87 -5.88 -4.25 10.63
N GLU A 88 -5.08 -3.48 11.36
CA GLU A 88 -4.87 -2.05 11.08
C GLU A 88 -4.25 -1.83 9.68
N LEU A 89 -3.23 -2.63 9.32
CA LEU A 89 -2.52 -2.54 8.04
C LEU A 89 -3.33 -3.07 6.85
N TYR A 90 -4.08 -4.16 7.05
CA TYR A 90 -4.64 -4.93 5.94
C TYR A 90 -6.16 -5.13 6.01
N ALA A 91 -6.85 -4.68 7.06
CA ALA A 91 -8.24 -4.95 7.40
C ALA A 91 -8.50 -6.41 7.79
N LEU A 92 -7.95 -7.39 7.08
CA LEU A 92 -8.17 -8.83 7.25
C LEU A 92 -9.67 -9.18 7.21
N ASP A 93 -10.39 -8.58 6.28
CA ASP A 93 -11.83 -8.78 6.10
C ASP A 93 -12.19 -8.65 4.62
N VAL A 94 -12.73 -9.70 4.02
CA VAL A 94 -13.16 -9.71 2.61
C VAL A 94 -14.34 -8.77 2.35
N GLY A 95 -15.05 -8.32 3.39
CA GLY A 95 -16.03 -7.25 3.30
C GLY A 95 -15.42 -5.88 3.01
N VAL A 96 -14.11 -5.70 3.26
CA VAL A 96 -13.37 -4.49 2.92
C VAL A 96 -12.78 -4.60 1.51
N LEU A 97 -13.21 -3.72 0.61
CA LEU A 97 -12.89 -3.76 -0.83
C LEU A 97 -11.39 -3.89 -1.10
N LEU A 98 -10.58 -3.01 -0.52
CA LEU A 98 -9.13 -3.00 -0.77
C LEU A 98 -8.46 -4.31 -0.34
N PHE A 99 -8.88 -4.89 0.79
CA PHE A 99 -8.34 -6.18 1.23
C PHE A 99 -8.79 -7.32 0.33
N ARG A 100 -10.08 -7.37 -0.04
CA ARG A 100 -10.63 -8.39 -0.95
C ARG A 100 -9.90 -8.39 -2.29
N VAL A 101 -9.71 -7.22 -2.90
CA VAL A 101 -9.00 -7.10 -4.18
C VAL A 101 -7.53 -7.49 -4.02
N MET A 102 -6.84 -6.97 -2.99
CA MET A 102 -5.46 -7.37 -2.72
C MET A 102 -5.34 -8.88 -2.52
N ARG A 103 -6.24 -9.50 -1.78
CA ARG A 103 -6.26 -10.94 -1.52
C ARG A 103 -6.41 -11.76 -2.81
N GLN A 104 -7.28 -11.32 -3.73
CA GLN A 104 -7.45 -11.94 -5.05
C GLN A 104 -6.16 -11.84 -5.88
N LEU A 105 -5.55 -10.66 -5.96
CA LEU A 105 -4.31 -10.45 -6.70
C LEU A 105 -3.12 -11.17 -6.07
N TRP A 106 -3.08 -11.30 -4.74
CA TRP A 106 -2.07 -12.05 -4.00
C TRP A 106 -2.01 -13.52 -4.37
N GLN A 107 -3.15 -14.12 -4.66
CA GLN A 107 -3.22 -15.52 -5.12
C GLN A 107 -2.74 -15.67 -6.56
N ALA A 108 -3.08 -14.70 -7.41
CA ALA A 108 -2.75 -14.74 -8.82
C ALA A 108 -1.27 -14.42 -9.12
N ASP A 109 -0.58 -13.73 -8.21
CA ASP A 109 0.76 -13.21 -8.45
C ASP A 109 1.67 -13.31 -7.21
N GLU A 110 2.48 -14.35 -7.18
CA GLU A 110 3.44 -14.57 -6.10
C GLU A 110 4.56 -13.52 -6.08
N ARG A 111 5.04 -13.11 -7.26
CA ARG A 111 6.16 -12.18 -7.40
C ARG A 111 5.78 -10.76 -6.95
N GLY A 112 4.54 -10.37 -7.15
CA GLY A 112 4.01 -9.07 -6.77
C GLY A 112 3.65 -8.92 -5.29
N ARG A 113 3.65 -10.00 -4.49
CA ARG A 113 3.20 -9.98 -3.08
C ARG A 113 3.83 -8.87 -2.23
N PRO A 114 5.15 -8.62 -2.26
CA PRO A 114 5.74 -7.55 -1.46
C PRO A 114 5.21 -6.15 -1.83
N LEU A 115 4.98 -5.90 -3.13
CA LEU A 115 4.42 -4.63 -3.60
C LEU A 115 2.93 -4.51 -3.29
N LEU A 116 2.15 -5.58 -3.43
CA LEU A 116 0.73 -5.60 -3.03
C LEU A 116 0.56 -5.29 -1.54
N ALA A 117 1.40 -5.90 -0.68
CA ALA A 117 1.41 -5.62 0.76
C ALA A 117 1.76 -4.15 1.05
N LEU A 118 2.81 -3.63 0.41
CA LEU A 118 3.21 -2.23 0.58
C LEU A 118 2.09 -1.27 0.16
N LEU A 119 1.51 -1.47 -1.03
CA LEU A 119 0.45 -0.61 -1.56
C LEU A 119 -0.77 -0.56 -0.64
N LEU A 120 -1.24 -1.72 -0.15
CA LEU A 120 -2.35 -1.74 0.80
C LEU A 120 -1.97 -1.11 2.14
N ALA A 121 -0.76 -1.39 2.65
CA ALA A 121 -0.28 -0.76 3.88
C ALA A 121 -0.19 0.77 3.73
N MET A 122 0.26 1.30 2.58
CA MET A 122 0.26 2.74 2.29
C MET A 122 -1.14 3.35 2.25
N ALA A 123 -2.12 2.62 1.69
CA ALA A 123 -3.51 3.07 1.67
C ALA A 123 -4.10 3.16 3.10
N ARG A 124 -3.59 2.36 4.04
CA ARG A 124 -4.14 2.20 5.39
C ARG A 124 -3.26 2.76 6.52
N ASP A 125 -2.03 3.13 6.25
CA ASP A 125 -1.12 3.73 7.24
C ASP A 125 -0.60 5.08 6.75
N PRO A 126 -1.17 6.18 7.24
CA PRO A 126 -0.74 7.53 6.86
C PRO A 126 0.74 7.81 7.13
N LEU A 127 1.31 7.25 8.23
CA LEU A 127 2.72 7.47 8.55
C LEU A 127 3.65 6.79 7.53
N LEU A 128 3.30 5.58 7.07
CA LEU A 128 4.04 4.94 5.99
C LEU A 128 3.92 5.73 4.69
N ARG A 129 2.71 6.15 4.33
CA ARG A 129 2.44 6.91 3.10
C ARG A 129 3.26 8.19 3.02
N LEU A 130 3.40 8.92 4.13
CA LEU A 130 4.22 10.14 4.20
C LEU A 130 5.71 9.90 3.90
N THR A 131 6.19 8.68 4.02
CA THR A 131 7.59 8.33 3.70
C THR A 131 7.80 7.96 2.24
N ALA A 132 6.75 7.82 1.43
CA ALA A 132 6.89 7.42 0.02
C ALA A 132 7.59 8.48 -0.86
N PRO A 133 7.27 9.79 -0.80
CA PRO A 133 7.91 10.78 -1.65
C PRO A 133 9.44 10.80 -1.56
N PRO A 134 10.08 10.81 -0.37
CA PRO A 134 11.54 10.73 -0.31
C PRO A 134 12.12 9.43 -0.87
N ILE A 135 11.40 8.31 -0.82
CA ILE A 135 11.86 7.04 -1.37
C ILE A 135 11.82 7.04 -2.91
N VAL A 136 10.69 7.47 -3.51
CA VAL A 136 10.54 7.46 -4.98
C VAL A 136 11.45 8.46 -5.68
N ARG A 137 11.87 9.53 -4.99
CA ARG A 137 12.84 10.52 -5.51
C ARG A 137 14.28 10.01 -5.55
N LEU A 138 14.62 8.98 -4.77
CA LEU A 138 15.97 8.42 -4.76
C LEU A 138 16.22 7.59 -6.03
N ARG A 139 17.37 7.79 -6.63
CA ARG A 139 17.83 6.92 -7.72
C ARG A 139 18.35 5.58 -7.18
N SER A 140 18.19 4.53 -7.95
CA SER A 140 18.78 3.22 -7.62
C SER A 140 20.28 3.37 -7.32
N GLY A 141 20.75 2.72 -6.25
CA GLY A 141 22.11 2.82 -5.75
C GLY A 141 22.37 3.99 -4.78
N GLN A 142 21.50 4.97 -4.68
CA GLN A 142 21.65 6.05 -3.70
C GLN A 142 21.35 5.58 -2.28
N GLU A 143 22.07 6.14 -1.32
CA GLU A 143 21.82 5.91 0.10
C GLU A 143 20.64 6.76 0.58
N LEU A 144 19.74 6.15 1.33
CA LEU A 144 18.68 6.86 2.04
C LEU A 144 19.27 7.57 3.26
N GLY A 145 19.33 8.89 3.22
CA GLY A 145 19.63 9.69 4.40
C GLY A 145 18.49 9.60 5.42
N ARG A 146 18.82 9.26 6.68
CA ARG A 146 17.81 9.18 7.76
C ARG A 146 17.00 10.46 7.90
N GLN A 147 17.62 11.61 7.70
CA GLN A 147 16.99 12.92 7.82
C GLN A 147 15.85 13.09 6.81
N ALA A 148 15.94 12.51 5.60
CA ALA A 148 14.90 12.65 4.58
C ALA A 148 13.54 12.10 5.03
N LEU A 149 13.52 10.95 5.74
CA LEU A 149 12.29 10.41 6.32
C LEU A 149 11.82 11.21 7.54
N THR A 150 12.76 11.64 8.38
CA THR A 150 12.46 12.47 9.55
C THR A 150 11.78 13.76 9.13
N ASP A 151 12.34 14.45 8.12
CA ASP A 151 11.80 15.73 7.62
C ASP A 151 10.40 15.56 6.99
N ALA A 152 10.21 14.49 6.21
CA ALA A 152 8.91 14.19 5.61
C ALA A 152 7.82 13.96 6.66
N LEU A 153 8.15 13.20 7.70
CA LEU A 153 7.23 12.93 8.81
C LEU A 153 7.00 14.18 9.67
N SER A 154 8.07 14.88 10.11
CA SER A 154 7.95 16.05 10.99
C SER A 154 7.12 17.17 10.39
N ARG A 155 7.26 17.42 9.07
CA ARG A 155 6.44 18.42 8.36
C ARG A 155 4.95 18.10 8.42
N ALA A 156 4.58 16.82 8.36
CA ALA A 156 3.19 16.40 8.32
C ALA A 156 2.58 16.22 9.71
N VAL A 157 3.36 15.70 10.68
CA VAL A 157 2.82 15.39 12.00
C VAL A 157 3.07 16.51 13.03
N GLY A 158 3.96 17.45 12.74
CA GLY A 158 4.32 18.54 13.67
C GLY A 158 4.80 18.01 15.04
N SER A 159 4.33 18.62 16.11
CA SER A 159 4.68 18.25 17.50
C SER A 159 3.88 17.05 18.07
N ARG A 160 3.01 16.40 17.30
CA ARG A 160 2.16 15.31 17.80
C ARG A 160 2.92 14.04 18.17
N LEU A 161 4.05 13.78 17.56
CA LEU A 161 4.93 12.69 17.91
C LEU A 161 6.16 13.23 18.64
N ASN A 162 6.45 12.67 19.82
CA ASN A 162 7.72 12.95 20.47
C ASN A 162 8.88 12.32 19.66
N GLU A 163 10.09 12.80 19.90
CA GLU A 163 11.31 12.40 19.19
C GLU A 163 11.52 10.86 19.18
N SER A 164 11.33 10.20 20.33
CA SER A 164 11.47 8.75 20.46
C SER A 164 10.47 7.98 19.60
N THR A 165 9.23 8.46 19.49
CA THR A 165 8.20 7.87 18.64
C THR A 165 8.49 8.13 17.17
N LEU A 166 8.89 9.36 16.82
CA LEU A 166 9.29 9.69 15.45
C LEU A 166 10.44 8.79 14.97
N ASP A 167 11.45 8.60 15.81
CA ASP A 167 12.56 7.67 15.55
C ASP A 167 12.10 6.23 15.29
N LYS A 168 11.11 5.74 16.05
CA LYS A 168 10.52 4.41 15.81
C LYS A 168 9.80 4.35 14.46
N VAL A 169 9.02 5.39 14.12
CA VAL A 169 8.33 5.47 12.83
C VAL A 169 9.34 5.44 11.68
N VAL A 170 10.39 6.26 11.74
CA VAL A 170 11.45 6.28 10.71
C VAL A 170 12.09 4.91 10.52
N ARG A 171 12.46 4.23 11.61
CA ARG A 171 13.06 2.88 11.54
C ARG A 171 12.09 1.84 10.99
N ASN A 172 10.84 1.85 11.44
CA ASN A 172 9.83 0.91 10.99
C ASN A 172 9.47 1.15 9.50
N ALA A 173 9.34 2.40 9.07
CA ALA A 173 9.12 2.74 7.67
C ALA A 173 10.29 2.29 6.79
N ALA A 174 11.53 2.62 7.16
CA ALA A 174 12.72 2.17 6.41
C ALA A 174 12.82 0.64 6.33
N SER A 175 12.40 -0.08 7.38
CA SER A 175 12.31 -1.54 7.36
C SER A 175 11.19 -2.04 6.45
N SER A 176 10.06 -1.37 6.41
CA SER A 176 8.93 -1.67 5.50
C SER A 176 9.32 -1.50 4.04
N TRP A 177 10.01 -0.42 3.70
CA TRP A 177 10.59 -0.21 2.38
C TRP A 177 11.67 -1.23 2.02
N THR A 178 12.33 -1.83 3.02
CA THR A 178 13.23 -2.97 2.79
C THR A 178 12.47 -4.25 2.50
N GLN A 179 11.39 -4.53 3.24
CA GLN A 179 10.54 -5.70 3.03
C GLN A 179 9.87 -5.69 1.65
N SER A 180 9.52 -4.52 1.14
CA SER A 180 8.94 -4.37 -0.20
C SER A 180 9.97 -4.37 -1.34
N GLY A 181 11.27 -4.43 -1.04
CA GLY A 181 12.35 -4.48 -2.03
C GLY A 181 12.91 -3.12 -2.46
N HIS A 182 12.32 -1.99 -2.05
CA HIS A 182 12.77 -0.65 -2.41
C HIS A 182 14.11 -0.25 -1.77
N LEU A 183 14.44 -0.85 -0.63
CA LEU A 183 15.68 -0.59 0.09
C LEU A 183 16.41 -1.90 0.39
N LYS A 184 17.74 -1.85 0.41
CA LYS A 184 18.62 -2.95 0.83
C LYS A 184 19.60 -2.48 1.90
N GLY A 185 19.96 -3.38 2.81
CA GLY A 185 20.94 -3.14 3.87
C GLY A 185 20.33 -3.05 5.26
N ARG A 186 21.14 -3.27 6.30
CA ARG A 186 20.71 -3.19 7.71
C ARG A 186 20.86 -1.80 8.30
N GLY A 187 22.07 -1.33 8.50
CA GLY A 187 22.37 0.01 9.04
C GLY A 187 22.29 1.06 7.96
N ARG A 188 23.01 0.87 6.88
CA ARG A 188 23.00 1.73 5.69
C ARG A 188 21.95 1.22 4.70
N LYS A 189 20.96 2.04 4.39
CA LYS A 189 19.87 1.70 3.46
C LYS A 189 20.16 2.28 2.09
N VAL A 190 20.23 1.40 1.08
CA VAL A 190 20.51 1.78 -0.32
C VAL A 190 19.29 1.50 -1.16
N ARG A 191 18.92 2.44 -2.00
CA ARG A 191 17.78 2.36 -2.91
C ARG A 191 17.97 1.24 -3.93
N GLN A 192 16.96 0.43 -4.12
CA GLN A 192 16.86 -0.60 -5.14
C GLN A 192 15.62 -0.34 -5.99
N SER A 193 15.71 -0.56 -7.29
CA SER A 193 14.53 -0.58 -8.15
C SER A 193 13.74 -1.86 -7.91
N VAL A 194 12.42 -1.74 -7.88
CA VAL A 194 11.51 -2.88 -7.83
C VAL A 194 11.01 -3.22 -9.24
N THR A 195 10.50 -4.42 -9.41
CA THR A 195 9.93 -4.87 -10.70
C THR A 195 8.42 -5.04 -10.52
N PRO A 196 7.60 -4.15 -11.06
CA PRO A 196 6.15 -4.30 -11.03
C PRO A 196 5.67 -5.47 -11.88
N THR A 197 4.45 -5.90 -11.63
CA THR A 197 3.75 -6.94 -12.36
C THR A 197 2.39 -6.39 -12.84
N ALA A 198 1.70 -7.14 -13.69
CA ALA A 198 0.33 -6.79 -14.09
C ALA A 198 -0.62 -6.65 -12.89
N ALA A 199 -0.49 -7.52 -11.88
CA ALA A 199 -1.32 -7.49 -10.67
C ALA A 199 -1.01 -6.27 -9.80
N THR A 200 0.27 -5.95 -9.55
CA THR A 200 0.65 -4.77 -8.77
C THR A 200 0.28 -3.48 -9.48
N THR A 201 0.39 -3.43 -10.80
CA THR A 201 -0.03 -2.29 -11.61
C THR A 201 -1.55 -2.11 -11.52
N ALA A 202 -2.34 -3.18 -11.70
CA ALA A 202 -3.79 -3.10 -11.55
C ALA A 202 -4.20 -2.59 -10.16
N PHE A 203 -3.52 -3.03 -9.11
CA PHE A 203 -3.82 -2.59 -7.75
C PHE A 203 -3.44 -1.13 -7.51
N ALA A 204 -2.27 -0.68 -7.99
CA ALA A 204 -1.85 0.72 -7.87
C ALA A 204 -2.81 1.67 -8.61
N LEU A 205 -3.21 1.30 -9.83
CA LEU A 205 -4.18 2.08 -10.62
C LEU A 205 -5.58 2.08 -9.95
N LEU A 206 -6.01 0.96 -9.35
CA LEU A 206 -7.25 0.91 -8.57
C LEU A 206 -7.23 1.85 -7.38
N LEU A 207 -6.12 1.89 -6.62
CA LEU A 207 -5.95 2.82 -5.50
C LEU A 207 -6.08 4.27 -5.97
N GLY A 208 -5.41 4.62 -7.08
CA GLY A 208 -5.54 5.94 -7.71
C GLY A 208 -6.97 6.24 -8.17
N TYR A 209 -7.64 5.28 -8.80
CA TYR A 209 -9.03 5.40 -9.25
C TYR A 209 -10.00 5.67 -8.10
N LEU A 210 -9.88 4.92 -7.01
CA LEU A 210 -10.69 5.09 -5.80
C LEU A 210 -10.36 6.40 -5.06
N ALA A 211 -9.15 6.92 -5.22
CA ALA A 211 -8.75 8.25 -4.77
C ALA A 211 -9.15 9.38 -5.74
N GLY A 212 -9.85 9.07 -6.84
CA GLY A 212 -10.43 10.05 -7.77
C GLY A 212 -9.61 10.35 -9.02
N ALA A 213 -8.42 9.76 -9.20
CA ALA A 213 -7.67 9.89 -10.45
C ALA A 213 -8.39 9.17 -11.60
N ARG A 214 -8.27 9.71 -12.82
CA ARG A 214 -8.88 9.15 -14.05
C ARG A 214 -7.91 9.27 -15.22
N GLY A 215 -8.08 8.40 -16.19
CA GLY A 215 -7.32 8.45 -17.44
C GLY A 215 -5.81 8.37 -17.23
N ALA A 216 -5.07 9.23 -17.91
CA ALA A 216 -3.59 9.27 -17.82
C ALA A 216 -3.09 9.60 -16.41
N ALA A 217 -3.83 10.41 -15.63
CA ALA A 217 -3.43 10.77 -14.26
C ALA A 217 -3.33 9.57 -13.31
N LEU A 218 -3.95 8.42 -13.63
CA LEU A 218 -3.79 7.18 -12.87
C LEU A 218 -2.34 6.71 -12.83
N PHE A 219 -1.59 6.92 -13.91
CA PHE A 219 -0.20 6.50 -14.06
C PHE A 219 0.80 7.46 -13.38
N GLU A 220 0.33 8.60 -12.91
CA GLU A 220 1.12 9.64 -12.23
C GLU A 220 0.88 9.66 -10.72
N THR A 221 -0.06 8.87 -10.21
CA THR A 221 -0.36 8.80 -8.77
C THR A 221 0.84 8.30 -7.96
N LEU A 222 0.90 8.65 -6.69
CA LEU A 222 1.95 8.16 -5.78
C LEU A 222 2.01 6.62 -5.76
N CYS A 223 0.86 5.94 -5.83
CA CYS A 223 0.81 4.48 -5.90
C CYS A 223 1.44 3.93 -7.19
N ALA A 224 1.28 4.63 -8.32
CA ALA A 224 1.94 4.26 -9.58
C ALA A 224 3.46 4.54 -9.52
N GLN A 225 3.86 5.69 -8.96
CA GLN A 225 5.28 6.06 -8.81
C GLN A 225 6.06 5.06 -7.94
N VAL A 226 5.43 4.49 -6.92
CA VAL A 226 6.02 3.45 -6.06
C VAL A 226 6.37 2.17 -6.82
N LEU A 227 5.82 1.95 -7.99
CA LEU A 227 6.13 0.79 -8.83
C LEU A 227 7.47 0.92 -9.59
N ASP A 228 8.15 2.06 -9.52
CA ASP A 228 9.48 2.32 -10.13
C ASP A 228 9.57 2.11 -11.65
N ALA A 229 8.46 2.12 -12.35
CA ALA A 229 8.44 1.96 -13.80
C ALA A 229 7.96 3.23 -14.49
N PRO A 230 8.53 3.59 -15.66
CA PRO A 230 8.05 4.70 -16.46
C PRO A 230 6.61 4.46 -16.93
N ALA A 231 5.87 5.54 -17.17
CA ALA A 231 4.45 5.48 -17.57
C ALA A 231 4.19 4.53 -18.75
N GLY A 232 5.10 4.49 -19.75
CA GLY A 232 4.99 3.58 -20.89
C GLY A 232 5.07 2.10 -20.50
N GLU A 233 5.93 1.74 -19.55
CA GLU A 233 6.03 0.37 -19.03
C GLU A 233 4.80 0.02 -18.21
N LEU A 234 4.34 0.92 -17.33
CA LEU A 234 3.10 0.73 -16.57
C LEU A 234 1.90 0.58 -17.50
N MET A 235 1.88 1.28 -18.65
CA MET A 235 0.86 1.12 -19.67
C MET A 235 0.85 -0.31 -20.26
N HIS A 236 2.02 -0.85 -20.59
CA HIS A 236 2.14 -2.23 -21.07
C HIS A 236 1.67 -3.23 -20.01
N LEU A 237 2.08 -3.05 -18.75
CA LEU A 237 1.63 -3.88 -17.63
C LEU A 237 0.11 -3.77 -17.39
N ALA A 238 -0.48 -2.58 -17.62
CA ALA A 238 -1.93 -2.40 -17.56
C ALA A 238 -2.65 -3.15 -18.70
N MET A 239 -2.06 -3.22 -19.90
CA MET A 239 -2.58 -4.05 -20.99
C MET A 239 -2.48 -5.54 -20.67
N ASP A 240 -1.41 -5.98 -19.99
CA ASP A 240 -1.30 -7.34 -19.46
C ASP A 240 -2.35 -7.60 -18.37
N ALA A 241 -2.56 -6.67 -17.47
CA ALA A 241 -3.61 -6.74 -16.44
C ALA A 241 -5.01 -6.85 -17.07
N ARG A 242 -5.26 -6.13 -18.18
CA ARG A 242 -6.50 -6.28 -18.97
C ARG A 242 -6.64 -7.68 -19.52
N ARG A 243 -5.59 -8.26 -20.11
CA ARG A 243 -5.62 -9.66 -20.63
C ARG A 243 -5.90 -10.67 -19.54
N LEU A 244 -5.35 -10.46 -18.35
CA LEU A 244 -5.60 -11.29 -17.16
C LEU A 244 -6.97 -11.01 -16.51
N GLY A 245 -7.68 -9.98 -16.96
CA GLY A 245 -9.00 -9.65 -16.44
C GLY A 245 -8.99 -8.89 -15.12
N PHE A 246 -7.89 -8.25 -14.73
CA PHE A 246 -7.83 -7.42 -13.51
C PHE A 246 -8.39 -6.02 -13.72
N LEU A 247 -8.40 -5.52 -14.95
CA LEU A 247 -9.01 -4.24 -15.30
C LEU A 247 -9.53 -4.27 -16.74
N ASN A 248 -10.34 -3.28 -17.10
CA ASN A 248 -10.65 -2.94 -18.48
C ASN A 248 -9.88 -1.65 -18.82
N MET A 249 -9.34 -1.60 -20.04
CA MET A 249 -8.62 -0.43 -20.52
C MET A 249 -8.88 -0.23 -22.00
N SER A 250 -9.17 0.98 -22.40
CA SER A 250 -9.25 1.40 -23.81
C SER A 250 -8.44 2.68 -24.02
N GLN A 251 -7.93 2.84 -25.23
CA GLN A 251 -7.21 4.03 -25.65
C GLN A 251 -7.67 4.41 -27.06
N ALA A 252 -8.16 5.63 -27.22
CA ALA A 252 -8.58 6.18 -28.48
C ALA A 252 -8.34 7.69 -28.52
N GLY A 253 -7.73 8.20 -29.61
CA GLY A 253 -7.54 9.64 -29.78
C GLY A 253 -6.73 10.32 -28.68
N GLY A 254 -5.81 9.61 -28.03
CA GLY A 254 -5.02 10.14 -26.90
C GLY A 254 -5.75 10.08 -25.53
N VAL A 255 -7.02 9.70 -25.51
CA VAL A 255 -7.79 9.49 -24.27
C VAL A 255 -7.60 8.05 -23.79
N ILE A 256 -7.29 7.92 -22.51
CA ILE A 256 -7.17 6.63 -21.83
C ILE A 256 -8.37 6.48 -20.90
N ASP A 257 -9.09 5.37 -21.03
CA ASP A 257 -10.14 4.98 -20.10
C ASP A 257 -9.76 3.69 -19.38
N VAL A 258 -9.88 3.68 -18.05
CA VAL A 258 -9.57 2.53 -17.20
C VAL A 258 -10.73 2.28 -16.25
N ALA A 259 -11.22 1.05 -16.25
CA ALA A 259 -12.31 0.61 -15.37
C ALA A 259 -11.96 -0.74 -14.72
N PHE A 260 -12.53 -1.00 -13.55
CA PHE A 260 -12.22 -2.16 -12.71
C PHE A 260 -13.45 -3.07 -12.53
N SER A 261 -14.24 -3.26 -13.58
CA SER A 261 -15.54 -3.93 -13.52
C SER A 261 -15.50 -5.39 -13.05
N ARG A 262 -14.34 -6.04 -13.08
CA ARG A 262 -14.15 -7.41 -12.57
C ARG A 262 -13.66 -7.46 -11.12
N LEU A 263 -12.99 -6.41 -10.64
CA LEU A 263 -12.50 -6.29 -9.27
C LEU A 263 -13.53 -5.60 -8.37
N LEU A 264 -14.38 -4.74 -8.96
CA LEU A 264 -15.43 -4.01 -8.26
C LEU A 264 -16.80 -4.63 -8.52
N ALA A 265 -17.56 -4.87 -7.47
CA ALA A 265 -18.95 -5.25 -7.57
C ALA A 265 -19.81 -4.12 -8.19
N PRO A 266 -21.00 -4.40 -8.76
CA PRO A 266 -21.82 -3.35 -9.38
C PRO A 266 -22.09 -2.12 -8.51
N GLY A 267 -22.30 -2.29 -7.21
CA GLY A 267 -22.51 -1.18 -6.26
C GLY A 267 -21.25 -0.45 -5.80
N GLU A 268 -20.06 -0.95 -6.16
CA GLU A 268 -18.75 -0.34 -5.84
C GLU A 268 -18.15 0.44 -7.02
N ARG A 269 -18.79 0.36 -8.21
CA ARG A 269 -18.40 1.08 -9.43
C ARG A 269 -18.91 2.51 -9.32
N ARG A 270 -18.03 3.46 -9.07
CA ARG A 270 -18.34 4.88 -8.90
C ARG A 270 -17.67 5.72 -9.98
#